data_9ed58dbd5a5e8b35ef67367f28e87351
#
_entry.id   9ed58dbd5a5e8b35ef67367f28e87351
#
_cell.length_a   1.000
_cell.length_b   1.000
_cell.length_c   1.000
_cell.angle_alpha   90.00
_cell.angle_beta   90.00
_cell.angle_gamma   90.00
#
_symmetry.space_group_name_H-M   'P 1'
#
loop_
_entity.id
_entity.type
_entity.pdbx_description
1 polymer ?
#
loop_
_entity_poly.entity_id
_entity_poly.type
_entity_poly.pdbx_seq_one_letter_code
_entity_poly.pdbx_strand_id
1 'polypeptide(L)'
;MKTALITVSFLLVVVIVLFFILGLMSRTGKAPGLFDGKLSKCPDKPNCVCSEQKTASHYIEPVVIPGHVTVDVFSVLKDTITDMGGSIQAASDDYLAATFTSAIFRFRDDLEIRIDTAQNVVHIRSASRVGHSDMGANRERVALFRKLFLQRLTD
;
A
#
# COMPACT_ATOMS: atom_id res chain seq x y z
N MET A 1 -25.64 34.22 -15.06
CA MET A 1 -25.77 33.15 -14.06
C MET A 1 -25.90 31.75 -14.68
N LYS A 2 -26.83 31.48 -15.62
CA LYS A 2 -27.01 30.14 -16.26
C LYS A 2 -25.75 29.63 -16.96
N THR A 3 -25.07 30.46 -17.75
CA THR A 3 -23.81 30.10 -18.46
C THR A 3 -22.69 29.73 -17.49
N ALA A 4 -22.50 30.50 -16.42
CA ALA A 4 -21.48 30.18 -15.39
C ALA A 4 -21.78 28.84 -14.70
N LEU A 5 -23.04 28.56 -14.38
CA LEU A 5 -23.43 27.27 -13.79
C LEU A 5 -23.14 26.11 -14.74
N ILE A 6 -23.47 26.23 -16.02
CA ILE A 6 -23.19 25.22 -17.05
C ILE A 6 -21.71 24.97 -17.17
N THR A 7 -20.88 26.03 -17.21
CA THR A 7 -19.42 25.88 -17.30
C THR A 7 -18.84 25.16 -16.08
N VAL A 8 -19.27 25.53 -14.88
CA VAL A 8 -18.81 24.86 -13.64
C VAL A 8 -19.21 23.40 -13.62
N SER A 9 -20.48 23.07 -13.99
CA SER A 9 -20.95 21.70 -14.06
C SER A 9 -20.15 20.87 -15.09
N PHE A 10 -19.86 21.46 -16.24
CA PHE A 10 -19.06 20.78 -17.26
C PHE A 10 -17.63 20.49 -16.77
N LEU A 11 -16.96 21.47 -16.14
CA LEU A 11 -15.62 21.28 -15.57
C LEU A 11 -15.61 20.19 -14.50
N LEU A 12 -16.63 20.14 -13.63
CA LEU A 12 -16.75 19.11 -12.61
C LEU A 12 -16.86 17.70 -13.25
N VAL A 13 -17.69 17.57 -14.29
CA VAL A 13 -17.82 16.28 -15.00
C VAL A 13 -16.50 15.87 -15.62
N VAL A 14 -15.76 16.79 -16.26
CA VAL A 14 -14.44 16.50 -16.84
C VAL A 14 -13.47 16.01 -15.78
N VAL A 15 -13.41 16.65 -14.61
CA VAL A 15 -12.55 16.23 -13.49
C VAL A 15 -12.92 14.82 -13.01
N ILE A 16 -14.21 14.53 -12.82
CA ILE A 16 -14.66 13.20 -12.41
C ILE A 16 -14.25 12.14 -13.43
N VAL A 17 -14.45 12.40 -14.74
CA VAL A 17 -14.06 11.48 -15.81
C VAL A 17 -12.55 11.23 -15.80
N LEU A 18 -11.71 12.27 -15.60
CA LEU A 18 -10.26 12.13 -15.50
C LEU A 18 -9.86 11.21 -14.33
N PHE A 19 -10.51 11.34 -13.16
CA PHE A 19 -10.25 10.44 -12.03
C PHE A 19 -10.62 8.98 -12.35
N PHE A 20 -11.71 8.73 -13.05
CA PHE A 20 -12.06 7.37 -13.50
C PHE A 20 -11.04 6.82 -14.50
N ILE A 21 -10.55 7.63 -15.45
CA ILE A 21 -9.50 7.22 -16.39
C ILE A 21 -8.21 6.86 -15.64
N LEU A 22 -7.78 7.68 -14.68
CA LEU A 22 -6.61 7.38 -13.85
C LEU A 22 -6.82 6.09 -13.04
N GLY A 23 -8.01 5.86 -12.49
CA GLY A 23 -8.37 4.61 -11.82
C GLY A 23 -8.27 3.40 -12.76
N LEU A 24 -8.70 3.52 -14.01
CA LEU A 24 -8.53 2.46 -15.03
C LEU A 24 -7.04 2.22 -15.33
N MET A 25 -6.25 3.27 -15.52
CA MET A 25 -4.80 3.16 -15.78
C MET A 25 -4.06 2.46 -14.63
N SER A 26 -4.50 2.65 -13.37
CA SER A 26 -3.89 1.98 -12.22
C SER A 26 -4.03 0.45 -12.24
N ARG A 27 -4.94 -0.10 -13.05
CA ARG A 27 -5.18 -1.55 -13.13
C ARG A 27 -4.09 -2.32 -13.87
N THR A 28 -3.35 -1.67 -14.75
CA THR A 28 -2.33 -2.31 -15.60
C THR A 28 -0.98 -2.49 -14.91
N GLY A 29 -0.74 -1.78 -13.80
CA GLY A 29 0.49 -1.90 -13.02
C GLY A 29 0.50 -3.15 -12.12
N LYS A 30 1.68 -3.48 -11.61
CA LYS A 30 1.90 -4.50 -10.58
C LYS A 30 2.95 -4.03 -9.58
N ALA A 31 2.97 -4.64 -8.39
CA ALA A 31 4.02 -4.43 -7.42
C ALA A 31 5.41 -4.70 -8.04
N PRO A 32 6.42 -3.84 -7.81
CA PRO A 32 7.75 -4.00 -8.40
C PRO A 32 8.50 -5.25 -7.90
N GLY A 33 8.14 -5.77 -6.73
CA GLY A 33 8.82 -6.91 -6.13
C GLY A 33 10.13 -6.55 -5.43
N LEU A 34 10.92 -7.58 -5.14
CA LEU A 34 12.22 -7.42 -4.52
C LEU A 34 13.28 -7.06 -5.56
N PHE A 35 14.18 -6.16 -5.17
CA PHE A 35 15.40 -5.84 -5.89
C PHE A 35 16.59 -6.07 -4.95
N ASP A 36 17.53 -6.92 -5.34
CA ASP A 36 18.66 -7.35 -4.49
C ASP A 36 18.22 -7.83 -3.09
N GLY A 37 17.12 -8.60 -3.03
CA GLY A 37 16.57 -9.14 -1.78
C GLY A 37 15.92 -8.11 -0.87
N LYS A 38 15.65 -6.89 -1.34
CA LYS A 38 14.98 -5.80 -0.60
C LYS A 38 13.78 -5.27 -1.35
N LEU A 39 12.87 -4.63 -0.61
CA LEU A 39 11.76 -3.90 -1.21
C LEU A 39 12.27 -2.76 -2.08
N SER A 40 11.66 -2.60 -3.25
CA SER A 40 12.01 -1.55 -4.19
C SER A 40 11.83 -0.15 -3.59
N LYS A 41 12.71 0.78 -3.96
CA LYS A 41 12.62 2.17 -3.50
C LYS A 41 11.32 2.85 -3.95
N CYS A 42 10.84 3.77 -3.15
CA CYS A 42 9.78 4.68 -3.57
C CYS A 42 10.26 5.60 -4.69
N PRO A 43 9.40 5.93 -5.67
CA PRO A 43 9.66 7.02 -6.60
C PRO A 43 9.69 8.36 -5.86
N ASP A 44 10.23 9.40 -6.48
CA ASP A 44 10.23 10.76 -5.92
C ASP A 44 8.84 11.42 -6.00
N LYS A 45 7.88 10.81 -5.28
CA LYS A 45 6.48 11.24 -5.18
C LYS A 45 5.95 10.91 -3.79
N PRO A 46 5.11 11.76 -3.18
CA PRO A 46 4.63 11.56 -1.81
C PRO A 46 3.59 10.42 -1.66
N ASN A 47 3.30 9.66 -2.70
CA ASN A 47 2.32 8.58 -2.73
C ASN A 47 2.92 7.18 -2.46
N CYS A 48 4.05 7.12 -1.78
CA CYS A 48 4.72 5.88 -1.42
C CYS A 48 5.43 5.99 -0.07
N VAL A 49 5.37 4.93 0.73
CA VAL A 49 6.15 4.76 1.97
C VAL A 49 6.88 3.43 1.94
N CYS A 50 8.10 3.37 2.55
CA CYS A 50 8.93 2.17 2.57
C CYS A 50 9.83 2.14 3.80
N SER A 51 9.88 1.01 4.50
CA SER A 51 10.73 0.83 5.70
C SER A 51 12.20 0.59 5.37
N GLU A 52 12.52 0.23 4.14
CA GLU A 52 13.91 0.02 3.69
C GLU A 52 14.51 1.25 2.99
N GLN A 53 13.77 2.35 2.93
CA GLN A 53 14.24 3.62 2.37
C GLN A 53 14.33 4.70 3.45
N LYS A 54 15.54 5.16 3.77
CA LYS A 54 15.78 6.11 4.87
C LYS A 54 15.49 7.59 4.53
N THR A 55 14.97 7.89 3.34
CA THR A 55 14.55 9.26 2.99
C THR A 55 13.34 9.66 3.84
N ALA A 56 13.45 10.72 4.61
CA ALA A 56 12.47 11.10 5.66
C ALA A 56 11.02 11.16 5.18
N SER A 57 10.77 11.63 3.95
CA SER A 57 9.41 11.73 3.37
C SER A 57 8.75 10.36 3.13
N HIS A 58 9.55 9.33 2.83
CA HIS A 58 9.08 7.98 2.50
C HIS A 58 9.24 7.00 3.66
N TYR A 59 10.07 7.34 4.63
CA TYR A 59 10.42 6.40 5.68
C TYR A 59 9.24 6.09 6.61
N ILE A 60 9.13 4.81 6.92
CA ILE A 60 8.30 4.24 7.99
C ILE A 60 9.15 3.22 8.75
N GLU A 61 8.89 3.05 10.04
CA GLU A 61 9.56 1.98 10.82
C GLU A 61 9.15 0.59 10.31
N PRO A 62 10.05 -0.40 10.26
CA PRO A 62 9.65 -1.81 10.11
C PRO A 62 8.84 -2.27 11.33
N VAL A 63 8.17 -3.42 11.21
CA VAL A 63 7.49 -4.04 12.35
C VAL A 63 8.39 -5.09 12.98
N VAL A 64 8.74 -4.92 14.24
CA VAL A 64 9.49 -5.92 15.01
C VAL A 64 8.54 -7.05 15.39
N ILE A 65 8.94 -8.30 15.11
CA ILE A 65 8.20 -9.50 15.52
C ILE A 65 8.57 -9.79 16.98
N PRO A 66 7.60 -9.89 17.91
CA PRO A 66 7.90 -10.23 19.30
C PRO A 66 8.56 -11.62 19.41
N GLY A 67 9.59 -11.75 20.26
CA GLY A 67 10.38 -13.01 20.35
C GLY A 67 9.64 -14.22 20.93
N HIS A 68 8.44 -14.03 21.47
CA HIS A 68 7.60 -15.09 22.05
C HIS A 68 6.50 -15.60 21.11
N VAL A 69 6.51 -15.15 19.84
CA VAL A 69 5.49 -15.55 18.85
C VAL A 69 5.67 -17.01 18.47
N THR A 70 4.60 -17.80 18.64
CA THR A 70 4.55 -19.25 18.31
C THR A 70 3.69 -19.54 17.07
N VAL A 71 2.99 -18.52 16.57
CA VAL A 71 2.11 -18.64 15.40
C VAL A 71 2.91 -18.51 14.09
N ASP A 72 2.37 -19.05 13.01
CA ASP A 72 2.91 -18.83 11.67
C ASP A 72 2.72 -17.37 11.25
N VAL A 73 3.80 -16.60 11.36
CA VAL A 73 3.85 -15.17 11.02
C VAL A 73 3.33 -14.92 9.60
N PHE A 74 3.66 -15.80 8.65
CA PHE A 74 3.25 -15.62 7.26
C PHE A 74 1.73 -15.79 7.05
N SER A 75 1.14 -16.74 7.78
CA SER A 75 -0.33 -16.89 7.80
C SER A 75 -0.99 -15.65 8.39
N VAL A 76 -0.51 -15.17 9.53
CA VAL A 76 -1.04 -13.96 10.19
C VAL A 76 -0.94 -12.72 9.27
N LEU A 77 0.15 -12.59 8.49
CA LEU A 77 0.28 -11.53 7.48
C LEU A 77 -0.83 -11.60 6.43
N LYS A 78 -1.06 -12.80 5.86
CA LYS A 78 -2.09 -13.01 4.84
C LYS A 78 -3.49 -12.68 5.36
N ASP A 79 -3.82 -13.18 6.55
CA ASP A 79 -5.12 -12.96 7.16
C ASP A 79 -5.33 -11.48 7.47
N THR A 80 -4.32 -10.81 8.03
CA THR A 80 -4.38 -9.37 8.31
C THR A 80 -4.64 -8.55 7.06
N ILE A 81 -3.91 -8.83 5.98
CA ILE A 81 -4.07 -8.12 4.70
C ILE A 81 -5.44 -8.37 4.09
N THR A 82 -5.93 -9.62 4.15
CA THR A 82 -7.24 -10.01 3.59
C THR A 82 -8.38 -9.32 4.34
N ASP A 83 -8.32 -9.28 5.68
CA ASP A 83 -9.34 -8.63 6.50
C ASP A 83 -9.33 -7.09 6.36
N MET A 84 -8.20 -6.52 5.99
CA MET A 84 -8.12 -5.10 5.59
C MET A 84 -8.70 -4.83 4.20
N GLY A 85 -9.17 -5.85 3.48
CA GLY A 85 -9.69 -5.74 2.11
C GLY A 85 -8.63 -5.78 1.01
N GLY A 86 -7.40 -6.22 1.34
CA GLY A 86 -6.33 -6.44 0.38
C GLY A 86 -6.54 -7.74 -0.41
N SER A 87 -6.23 -7.71 -1.70
CA SER A 87 -6.21 -8.89 -2.57
C SER A 87 -4.77 -9.33 -2.79
N ILE A 88 -4.40 -10.52 -2.31
CA ILE A 88 -3.05 -11.08 -2.46
C ILE A 88 -2.80 -11.39 -3.93
N GLN A 89 -1.68 -10.90 -4.47
CA GLN A 89 -1.28 -11.04 -5.87
C GLN A 89 -0.09 -11.98 -6.04
N ALA A 90 0.83 -11.98 -5.08
CA ALA A 90 2.00 -12.84 -5.06
C ALA A 90 2.37 -13.19 -3.62
N ALA A 91 2.90 -14.40 -3.43
CA ALA A 91 3.41 -14.86 -2.14
C ALA A 91 4.54 -15.87 -2.37
N SER A 92 5.62 -15.72 -1.62
CA SER A 92 6.74 -16.65 -1.51
C SER A 92 7.18 -16.74 -0.04
N ASP A 93 8.23 -17.47 0.27
CA ASP A 93 8.61 -17.79 1.66
C ASP A 93 8.81 -16.54 2.55
N ASP A 94 9.36 -15.46 1.98
CA ASP A 94 9.69 -14.24 2.71
C ASP A 94 9.04 -12.97 2.13
N TYR A 95 8.28 -13.10 1.04
CA TYR A 95 7.69 -11.95 0.34
C TYR A 95 6.19 -12.15 0.06
N LEU A 96 5.44 -11.07 0.21
CA LEU A 96 4.02 -11.00 -0.11
C LEU A 96 3.70 -9.67 -0.78
N ALA A 97 2.92 -9.72 -1.86
CA ALA A 97 2.35 -8.53 -2.49
C ALA A 97 0.82 -8.61 -2.52
N ALA A 98 0.18 -7.52 -2.16
CA ALA A 98 -1.28 -7.37 -2.22
C ALA A 98 -1.67 -6.05 -2.85
N THR A 99 -2.87 -6.00 -3.40
CA THR A 99 -3.44 -4.80 -4.01
C THR A 99 -4.67 -4.35 -3.22
N PHE A 100 -4.73 -3.07 -2.91
CA PHE A 100 -5.90 -2.39 -2.35
C PHE A 100 -6.57 -1.56 -3.43
N THR A 101 -7.90 -1.55 -3.45
CA THR A 101 -8.66 -0.83 -4.47
C THR A 101 -9.60 0.17 -3.81
N SER A 102 -9.45 1.46 -4.14
CA SER A 102 -10.32 2.51 -3.60
C SER A 102 -11.78 2.33 -4.03
N ALA A 103 -12.73 2.75 -3.17
CA ALA A 103 -14.15 2.48 -3.38
C ALA A 103 -14.74 3.19 -4.60
N ILE A 104 -14.44 4.47 -4.81
CA ILE A 104 -15.10 5.32 -5.82
C ILE A 104 -14.41 5.21 -7.18
N PHE A 105 -13.19 5.70 -7.29
CA PHE A 105 -12.47 5.78 -8.57
C PHE A 105 -11.69 4.53 -8.92
N ARG A 106 -11.70 3.52 -8.02
CA ARG A 106 -11.07 2.21 -8.25
C ARG A 106 -9.56 2.30 -8.47
N PHE A 107 -8.89 3.29 -7.88
CA PHE A 107 -7.43 3.35 -7.83
C PHE A 107 -6.85 2.11 -7.16
N ARG A 108 -5.74 1.61 -7.69
CA ARG A 108 -5.02 0.49 -7.12
C ARG A 108 -3.71 0.95 -6.51
N ASP A 109 -3.51 0.54 -5.25
CA ASP A 109 -2.27 0.71 -4.51
C ASP A 109 -1.71 -0.68 -4.20
N ASP A 110 -0.38 -0.81 -4.22
CA ASP A 110 0.31 -2.04 -3.84
C ASP A 110 0.81 -1.94 -2.40
N LEU A 111 0.60 -3.00 -1.64
CA LEU A 111 1.24 -3.26 -0.35
C LEU A 111 2.18 -4.45 -0.54
N GLU A 112 3.46 -4.23 -0.25
CA GLU A 112 4.50 -5.25 -0.32
C GLU A 112 5.09 -5.47 1.07
N ILE A 113 5.28 -6.72 1.43
CA ILE A 113 5.82 -7.18 2.70
C ILE A 113 7.03 -8.06 2.41
N ARG A 114 8.12 -7.86 3.16
CA ARG A 114 9.28 -8.75 3.23
C ARG A 114 9.57 -9.11 4.68
N ILE A 115 9.70 -10.40 4.95
CA ILE A 115 10.12 -10.88 6.28
C ILE A 115 11.65 -10.96 6.30
N ASP A 116 12.27 -10.30 7.25
CA ASP A 116 13.69 -10.46 7.55
C ASP A 116 13.84 -11.33 8.80
N THR A 117 14.05 -12.62 8.59
CA THR A 117 14.18 -13.58 9.69
C THR A 117 15.46 -13.39 10.50
N ALA A 118 16.53 -12.85 9.88
CA ALA A 118 17.79 -12.59 10.57
C ALA A 118 17.66 -11.44 11.57
N GLN A 119 16.88 -10.40 11.23
CA GLN A 119 16.61 -9.26 12.09
C GLN A 119 15.30 -9.39 12.89
N ASN A 120 14.53 -10.43 12.62
CA ASN A 120 13.21 -10.66 13.21
C ASN A 120 12.25 -9.46 13.01
N VAL A 121 12.20 -8.92 11.79
CA VAL A 121 11.36 -7.78 11.42
C VAL A 121 10.59 -8.03 10.13
N VAL A 122 9.48 -7.32 10.01
CA VAL A 122 8.68 -7.23 8.78
C VAL A 122 8.92 -5.88 8.15
N HIS A 123 9.53 -5.87 6.98
CA HIS A 123 9.67 -4.69 6.13
C HIS A 123 8.40 -4.48 5.30
N ILE A 124 8.03 -3.22 5.08
CA ILE A 124 6.78 -2.85 4.43
C ILE A 124 7.04 -1.75 3.41
N ARG A 125 6.41 -1.90 2.25
CA ARG A 125 6.27 -0.82 1.25
C ARG A 125 4.81 -0.70 0.85
N SER A 126 4.27 0.52 0.82
CA SER A 126 2.92 0.79 0.29
C SER A 126 2.99 1.95 -0.68
N ALA A 127 2.45 1.77 -1.89
CA ALA A 127 2.58 2.75 -2.96
C ALA A 127 1.38 2.76 -3.91
N SER A 128 0.97 3.95 -4.32
CA SER A 128 -0.02 4.09 -5.39
C SER A 128 0.61 3.89 -6.76
N ARG A 129 -0.09 3.16 -7.63
CA ARG A 129 0.37 2.89 -9.01
C ARG A 129 0.34 4.12 -9.91
N VAL A 130 -0.57 5.06 -9.64
CA VAL A 130 -0.78 6.29 -10.42
C VAL A 130 -0.95 7.50 -9.50
N GLY A 131 -0.86 8.67 -10.09
CA GLY A 131 -1.01 9.94 -9.37
C GLY A 131 0.30 10.46 -8.77
N HIS A 132 0.24 11.66 -8.22
CA HIS A 132 1.38 12.31 -7.54
C HIS A 132 1.24 12.17 -6.03
N SER A 133 0.06 12.39 -5.47
CA SER A 133 -0.24 12.29 -4.04
C SER A 133 -1.41 11.33 -3.81
N ASP A 134 -1.36 10.62 -2.69
CA ASP A 134 -2.41 9.70 -2.19
C ASP A 134 -3.13 10.26 -0.97
N MET A 135 -2.88 11.54 -0.61
CA MET A 135 -3.41 12.20 0.59
C MET A 135 -3.09 11.44 1.91
N GLY A 136 -1.99 10.67 1.94
CA GLY A 136 -1.56 9.90 3.11
C GLY A 136 -2.13 8.47 3.20
N ALA A 137 -2.94 8.03 2.24
CA ALA A 137 -3.61 6.74 2.27
C ALA A 137 -2.65 5.54 2.45
N ASN A 138 -1.46 5.57 1.81
CA ASN A 138 -0.47 4.52 1.99
C ASN A 138 0.12 4.49 3.40
N ARG A 139 0.37 5.64 4.01
CA ARG A 139 0.87 5.73 5.39
C ARG A 139 -0.18 5.26 6.40
N GLU A 140 -1.42 5.66 6.23
CA GLU A 140 -2.54 5.22 7.07
C GLU A 140 -2.78 3.72 6.95
N ARG A 141 -2.70 3.15 5.74
CA ARG A 141 -2.78 1.70 5.50
C ARG A 141 -1.72 0.95 6.28
N VAL A 142 -0.46 1.42 6.22
CA VAL A 142 0.62 0.78 6.99
C VAL A 142 0.41 0.91 8.49
N ALA A 143 -0.08 2.04 8.98
CA ALA A 143 -0.40 2.22 10.40
C ALA A 143 -1.49 1.25 10.87
N LEU A 144 -2.56 1.09 10.08
CA LEU A 144 -3.64 0.13 10.35
C LEU A 144 -3.12 -1.31 10.29
N PHE A 145 -2.37 -1.67 9.25
CA PHE A 145 -1.74 -2.98 9.12
C PHE A 145 -0.89 -3.32 10.34
N ARG A 146 0.00 -2.42 10.76
CA ARG A 146 0.87 -2.61 11.94
C ARG A 146 0.05 -2.90 13.20
N LYS A 147 -1.00 -2.11 13.44
CA LYS A 147 -1.87 -2.27 14.59
C LYS A 147 -2.52 -3.66 14.60
N LEU A 148 -3.17 -4.06 13.52
CA LEU A 148 -3.89 -5.32 13.42
C LEU A 148 -2.96 -6.53 13.44
N PHE A 149 -1.82 -6.43 12.75
CA PHE A 149 -0.83 -7.50 12.71
C PHE A 149 -0.22 -7.78 14.09
N LEU A 150 0.24 -6.74 14.80
CA LEU A 150 0.80 -6.90 16.14
C LEU A 150 -0.23 -7.44 17.14
N GLN A 151 -1.49 -7.00 17.05
CA GLN A 151 -2.55 -7.54 17.90
C GLN A 151 -2.72 -9.05 17.68
N ARG A 152 -2.76 -9.52 16.45
CA ARG A 152 -2.91 -10.95 16.13
C ARG A 152 -1.70 -11.82 16.48
N LEU A 153 -0.52 -11.22 16.57
CA LEU A 153 0.67 -11.96 17.04
C LEU A 153 0.64 -12.22 18.55
N THR A 154 -0.19 -11.50 19.30
CA THR A 154 -0.27 -11.57 20.76
C THR A 154 -1.54 -12.22 21.30
N ASP A 155 -2.57 -12.40 20.44
CA ASP A 155 -3.81 -13.12 20.76
C ASP A 155 -3.58 -14.64 20.67
#